data_bfa90933154b8c40b5c48f5151a3483c
#
_entry.id   bfa90933154b8c40b5c48f5151a3483c
#
_cell.length_a   1.000
_cell.length_b   1.000
_cell.length_c   1.000
_cell.angle_alpha   90.00
_cell.angle_beta   90.00
_cell.angle_gamma   90.00
#
_symmetry.space_group_name_H-M   'P 1'
#
loop_
_entity.id
_entity.type
_entity.pdbx_description
1 polymer ?
#
loop_
_entity_poly.entity_id
_entity_poly.type
_entity_poly.pdbx_seq_one_letter_code
_entity_poly.pdbx_strand_id
1 'polypeptide(L)'
;LQNSFDSDGYISINPLFSIEKIEEIKIELIRYIKEVAPNVPDHHIFYENKDDKTSIKQLQQMFTYDDYFKELIENSPIREVAEIVLREKAEPKNLQFFNKPPGIGKPTPPHQDGYYFMLKKHNAVTCWLALEKVDEENGCIHYVRGSHKSEYRPHGRSNVLGFSQGITDFGNE
;
A
#
# COMPACT_ATOMS: atom_id res chain seq x y z
N LEU A 1 14.88 15.17 0.90
CA LEU A 1 13.83 14.18 1.15
C LEU A 1 12.73 14.82 1.97
N GLN A 2 13.00 15.24 3.20
CA GLN A 2 12.01 15.81 4.12
C GLN A 2 11.28 17.05 3.58
N ASN A 3 12.03 18.06 3.12
CA ASN A 3 11.42 19.29 2.59
C ASN A 3 10.47 19.03 1.41
N SER A 4 10.80 18.08 0.54
CA SER A 4 9.93 17.69 -0.58
C SER A 4 8.66 17.01 -0.07
N PHE A 5 8.79 16.12 0.93
CA PHE A 5 7.64 15.48 1.55
C PHE A 5 6.73 16.50 2.26
N ASP A 6 7.31 17.42 3.04
CA ASP A 6 6.57 18.50 3.72
C ASP A 6 5.85 19.43 2.73
N SER A 7 6.44 19.62 1.54
CA SER A 7 5.82 20.44 0.48
C SER A 7 4.70 19.71 -0.24
N ASP A 8 4.99 18.50 -0.72
CA ASP A 8 4.17 17.82 -1.72
C ASP A 8 3.27 16.72 -1.13
N GLY A 9 3.62 16.18 0.06
CA GLY A 9 2.90 15.08 0.71
C GLY A 9 3.26 13.69 0.20
N TYR A 10 4.20 13.62 -0.73
CA TYR A 10 4.80 12.39 -1.23
C TYR A 10 6.23 12.63 -1.70
N ILE A 11 6.98 11.56 -1.79
CA ILE A 11 8.31 11.52 -2.40
C ILE A 11 8.47 10.25 -3.21
N SER A 12 9.28 10.30 -4.24
CA SER A 12 9.73 9.11 -4.97
C SER A 12 11.22 8.91 -4.72
N ILE A 13 11.59 7.70 -4.35
CA ILE A 13 12.99 7.31 -4.10
C ILE A 13 13.33 6.20 -5.09
N ASN A 14 14.28 6.45 -5.96
CA ASN A 14 14.67 5.50 -6.98
C ASN A 14 16.20 5.50 -7.19
N PRO A 15 16.88 4.36 -6.91
CA PRO A 15 16.35 3.16 -6.29
C PRO A 15 16.35 3.23 -4.75
N LEU A 16 15.39 2.60 -4.07
CA LEU A 16 15.43 2.32 -2.63
C LEU A 16 16.07 0.96 -2.33
N PHE A 17 15.78 -0.02 -3.18
CA PHE A 17 16.38 -1.36 -3.15
C PHE A 17 17.12 -1.66 -4.44
N SER A 18 18.10 -2.56 -4.38
CA SER A 18 18.73 -3.10 -5.58
C SER A 18 17.75 -4.00 -6.36
N ILE A 19 18.07 -4.24 -7.64
CA ILE A 19 17.27 -5.14 -8.49
C ILE A 19 17.22 -6.54 -7.89
N GLU A 20 18.36 -7.03 -7.37
CA GLU A 20 18.47 -8.34 -6.73
C GLU A 20 17.54 -8.46 -5.53
N LYS A 21 17.44 -7.39 -4.72
CA LYS A 21 16.52 -7.37 -3.56
C LYS A 21 15.05 -7.35 -4.00
N ILE A 22 14.72 -6.65 -5.08
CA ILE A 22 13.35 -6.69 -5.65
C ILE A 22 13.01 -8.10 -6.13
N GLU A 23 13.94 -8.77 -6.83
CA GLU A 23 13.70 -10.15 -7.27
C GLU A 23 13.58 -11.14 -6.09
N GLU A 24 14.37 -10.97 -5.03
CA GLU A 24 14.22 -11.73 -3.79
C GLU A 24 12.83 -11.52 -3.19
N ILE A 25 12.35 -10.28 -3.06
CA ILE A 25 11.01 -9.97 -2.54
C ILE A 25 9.92 -10.64 -3.40
N LYS A 26 10.07 -10.66 -4.72
CA LYS A 26 9.12 -11.33 -5.62
C LYS A 26 9.10 -12.86 -5.41
N ILE A 27 10.26 -13.47 -5.23
CA ILE A 27 10.37 -14.91 -4.93
C ILE A 27 9.67 -15.23 -3.61
N GLU A 28 9.93 -14.44 -2.58
CA GLU A 28 9.31 -14.61 -1.26
C GLU A 28 7.79 -14.34 -1.29
N LEU A 29 7.34 -13.41 -2.13
CA LEU A 29 5.90 -13.19 -2.34
C LEU A 29 5.24 -14.41 -2.99
N ILE A 30 5.87 -15.02 -3.98
CA ILE A 30 5.37 -16.26 -4.60
C ILE A 30 5.31 -17.40 -3.58
N ARG A 31 6.35 -17.55 -2.75
CA ARG A 31 6.36 -18.51 -1.62
C ARG A 31 5.20 -18.22 -0.66
N TYR A 32 5.03 -16.97 -0.24
CA TYR A 32 3.96 -16.56 0.67
C TYR A 32 2.58 -16.93 0.11
N ILE A 33 2.31 -16.61 -1.16
CA ILE A 33 1.05 -16.92 -1.83
C ILE A 33 0.77 -18.43 -1.84
N LYS A 34 1.82 -19.25 -2.07
CA LYS A 34 1.69 -20.69 -2.21
C LYS A 34 1.60 -21.42 -0.87
N GLU A 35 2.37 -20.99 0.13
CA GLU A 35 2.62 -21.78 1.34
C GLU A 35 1.96 -21.15 2.60
N VAL A 36 1.88 -19.83 2.66
CA VAL A 36 1.36 -19.11 3.84
C VAL A 36 -0.11 -18.69 3.65
N ALA A 37 -0.41 -18.05 2.53
CA ALA A 37 -1.74 -17.51 2.27
C ALA A 37 -2.89 -18.53 2.42
N PRO A 38 -2.74 -19.83 2.09
CA PRO A 38 -3.81 -20.81 2.33
C PRO A 38 -4.25 -20.96 3.80
N ASN A 39 -3.38 -20.54 4.74
CA ASN A 39 -3.64 -20.63 6.18
C ASN A 39 -3.95 -19.25 6.82
N VAL A 40 -3.93 -18.19 6.04
CA VAL A 40 -4.28 -16.84 6.49
C VAL A 40 -5.80 -16.68 6.54
N PRO A 41 -6.36 -16.01 7.57
CA PRO A 41 -7.81 -15.79 7.65
C PRO A 41 -8.38 -15.07 6.41
N ASP A 42 -9.54 -15.51 5.94
CA ASP A 42 -10.18 -15.01 4.71
C ASP A 42 -10.38 -13.48 4.69
N HIS A 43 -10.54 -12.84 5.84
CA HIS A 43 -10.71 -11.39 5.92
C HIS A 43 -9.42 -10.59 5.64
N HIS A 44 -8.28 -11.25 5.50
CA HIS A 44 -7.02 -10.65 5.08
C HIS A 44 -6.63 -10.98 3.62
N ILE A 45 -7.46 -11.76 2.92
CA ILE A 45 -7.23 -12.13 1.52
C ILE A 45 -8.40 -11.66 0.66
N PHE A 46 -8.12 -10.86 -0.34
CA PHE A 46 -9.13 -10.36 -1.27
C PHE A 46 -8.81 -10.84 -2.69
N TYR A 47 -9.83 -11.37 -3.36
CA TYR A 47 -9.75 -11.81 -4.75
C TYR A 47 -10.64 -10.93 -5.62
N GLU A 48 -10.20 -10.55 -6.82
CA GLU A 48 -11.09 -9.85 -7.78
C GLU A 48 -12.29 -10.72 -8.18
N ASN A 49 -12.08 -12.02 -8.32
CA ASN A 49 -13.11 -13.03 -8.46
C ASN A 49 -12.99 -14.06 -7.33
N LYS A 50 -14.00 -14.20 -6.49
CA LYS A 50 -13.98 -15.13 -5.34
C LYS A 50 -13.88 -16.60 -5.73
N ASP A 51 -14.35 -16.95 -6.92
CA ASP A 51 -14.31 -18.31 -7.44
C ASP A 51 -12.96 -18.65 -8.11
N ASP A 52 -12.10 -17.64 -8.33
CA ASP A 52 -10.78 -17.78 -8.88
C ASP A 52 -9.71 -17.36 -7.86
N LYS A 53 -9.09 -18.34 -7.22
CA LYS A 53 -8.03 -18.15 -6.23
C LYS A 53 -6.72 -17.60 -6.81
N THR A 54 -6.59 -17.54 -8.12
CA THR A 54 -5.44 -16.91 -8.79
C THR A 54 -5.62 -15.40 -8.96
N SER A 55 -6.84 -14.88 -8.82
CA SER A 55 -7.21 -13.48 -8.97
C SER A 55 -6.95 -12.66 -7.70
N ILE A 56 -5.85 -12.92 -7.00
CA ILE A 56 -5.51 -12.20 -5.77
C ILE A 56 -5.41 -10.70 -6.07
N LYS A 57 -6.15 -9.91 -5.31
CA LYS A 57 -6.12 -8.45 -5.31
C LYS A 57 -5.27 -7.90 -4.17
N GLN A 58 -5.52 -8.38 -2.95
CA GLN A 58 -4.79 -7.94 -1.76
C GLN A 58 -4.49 -9.11 -0.83
N LEU A 59 -3.30 -9.05 -0.22
CA LEU A 59 -2.91 -9.84 0.94
C LEU A 59 -2.56 -8.85 2.04
N GLN A 60 -3.33 -8.82 3.11
CA GLN A 60 -3.14 -7.87 4.21
C GLN A 60 -2.44 -8.51 5.40
N GLN A 61 -1.81 -7.69 6.24
CA GLN A 61 -1.14 -8.10 7.49
C GLN A 61 -0.06 -9.17 7.27
N MET A 62 0.61 -9.18 6.13
CA MET A 62 1.59 -10.21 5.76
C MET A 62 2.69 -10.40 6.82
N PHE A 63 3.13 -9.32 7.45
CA PHE A 63 4.18 -9.34 8.49
C PHE A 63 3.74 -10.06 9.78
N THR A 64 2.45 -10.28 9.98
CA THR A 64 1.90 -11.03 11.12
C THR A 64 2.02 -12.54 10.92
N TYR A 65 2.05 -12.99 9.67
CA TYR A 65 2.00 -14.39 9.30
C TYR A 65 3.32 -14.94 8.76
N ASP A 66 4.33 -14.07 8.56
CA ASP A 66 5.57 -14.49 7.91
C ASP A 66 6.77 -13.64 8.37
N ASP A 67 7.83 -14.31 8.81
CA ASP A 67 9.01 -13.68 9.38
C ASP A 67 9.82 -12.88 8.34
N TYR A 68 9.83 -13.30 7.07
CA TYR A 68 10.51 -12.54 6.02
C TYR A 68 9.86 -11.16 5.82
N PHE A 69 8.53 -11.11 5.73
CA PHE A 69 7.80 -9.87 5.57
C PHE A 69 7.80 -9.03 6.85
N LYS A 70 7.93 -9.66 8.01
CA LYS A 70 8.17 -8.96 9.26
C LYS A 70 9.53 -8.27 9.25
N GLU A 71 10.58 -8.98 8.89
CA GLU A 71 11.93 -8.41 8.77
C GLU A 71 11.97 -7.28 7.74
N LEU A 72 11.29 -7.46 6.61
CA LEU A 72 11.21 -6.46 5.54
C LEU A 72 10.59 -5.13 6.03
N ILE A 73 9.55 -5.16 6.84
CA ILE A 73 8.92 -3.92 7.32
C ILE A 73 9.63 -3.32 8.55
N GLU A 74 10.23 -4.15 9.40
CA GLU A 74 10.83 -3.72 10.66
C GLU A 74 12.29 -3.28 10.51
N ASN A 75 13.06 -3.91 9.61
CA ASN A 75 14.52 -3.78 9.56
C ASN A 75 15.04 -3.49 8.14
N SER A 76 14.37 -2.61 7.39
CA SER A 76 14.79 -2.24 6.03
C SER A 76 14.83 -0.73 5.83
N PRO A 77 15.39 -0.24 4.72
CA PRO A 77 15.37 1.16 4.35
C PRO A 77 13.97 1.80 4.29
N ILE A 78 12.91 1.00 4.16
CA ILE A 78 11.52 1.49 4.23
C ILE A 78 11.25 2.14 5.58
N ARG A 79 11.65 1.49 6.68
CA ARG A 79 11.47 2.01 8.03
C ARG A 79 12.28 3.29 8.24
N GLU A 80 13.53 3.30 7.80
CA GLU A 80 14.39 4.49 7.93
C GLU A 80 13.78 5.70 7.21
N VAL A 81 13.27 5.51 5.99
CA VAL A 81 12.57 6.56 5.26
C VAL A 81 11.31 7.02 5.99
N ALA A 82 10.51 6.08 6.51
CA ALA A 82 9.31 6.39 7.27
C ALA A 82 9.63 7.22 8.52
N GLU A 83 10.66 6.85 9.28
CA GLU A 83 11.10 7.58 10.48
C GLU A 83 11.62 9.00 10.15
N ILE A 84 12.31 9.16 9.03
CA ILE A 84 12.75 10.48 8.56
C ILE A 84 11.55 11.38 8.26
N VAL A 85 10.56 10.91 7.50
CA VAL A 85 9.43 11.75 7.10
C VAL A 85 8.45 11.99 8.24
N LEU A 86 8.28 11.03 9.14
CA LEU A 86 7.44 11.16 10.34
C LEU A 86 8.12 11.96 11.46
N ARG A 87 9.45 12.09 11.47
CA ARG A 87 10.26 12.70 12.54
C ARG A 87 10.10 12.01 13.91
N GLU A 88 9.74 10.77 13.89
CA GLU A 88 9.61 9.92 15.07
C GLU A 88 9.80 8.45 14.71
N LYS A 89 9.89 7.59 15.71
CA LYS A 89 9.96 6.14 15.47
C LYS A 89 8.69 5.65 14.78
N ALA A 90 8.88 4.90 13.69
CA ALA A 90 7.79 4.32 12.95
C ALA A 90 7.38 2.96 13.55
N GLU A 91 6.08 2.78 13.75
CA GLU A 91 5.50 1.49 14.11
C GLU A 91 4.71 0.94 12.92
N PRO A 92 5.05 -0.26 12.42
CA PRO A 92 4.31 -0.86 11.33
C PRO A 92 2.87 -1.14 11.72
N LYS A 93 1.93 -0.79 10.84
CA LYS A 93 0.50 -1.05 11.04
C LYS A 93 -0.03 -2.11 10.09
N ASN A 94 0.48 -2.13 8.87
CA ASN A 94 0.11 -3.10 7.85
C ASN A 94 1.24 -3.22 6.84
N LEU A 95 1.54 -4.45 6.44
CA LEU A 95 2.28 -4.74 5.22
C LEU A 95 1.35 -5.54 4.33
N GLN A 96 1.10 -5.03 3.13
CA GLN A 96 0.18 -5.66 2.21
C GLN A 96 0.78 -5.77 0.80
N PHE A 97 0.46 -6.86 0.14
CA PHE A 97 0.59 -6.96 -1.31
C PHE A 97 -0.69 -6.45 -1.96
N PHE A 98 -0.52 -5.63 -2.98
CA PHE A 98 -1.62 -5.12 -3.78
C PHE A 98 -1.36 -5.40 -5.26
N ASN A 99 -2.34 -5.99 -5.92
CA ASN A 99 -2.26 -6.37 -7.32
C ASN A 99 -3.48 -5.86 -8.11
N LYS A 100 -3.25 -5.52 -9.36
CA LYS A 100 -4.30 -5.25 -10.34
C LYS A 100 -4.19 -6.27 -11.46
N PRO A 101 -4.88 -7.43 -11.36
CA PRO A 101 -4.80 -8.47 -12.38
C PRO A 101 -5.21 -7.93 -13.75
N PRO A 102 -4.50 -8.29 -14.83
CA PRO A 102 -4.81 -7.82 -16.19
C PRO A 102 -6.26 -8.11 -16.59
N GLY A 103 -6.92 -7.15 -17.20
CA GLY A 103 -8.28 -7.29 -17.76
C GLY A 103 -9.42 -7.26 -16.76
N ILE A 104 -9.17 -7.54 -15.47
CA ILE A 104 -10.22 -7.57 -14.42
C ILE A 104 -9.97 -6.61 -13.26
N GLY A 105 -8.75 -6.09 -13.14
CA GLY A 105 -8.38 -5.14 -12.09
C GLY A 105 -9.21 -3.86 -12.18
N LYS A 106 -9.83 -3.47 -11.07
CA LYS A 106 -10.66 -2.24 -10.99
C LYS A 106 -9.83 -1.07 -10.49
N PRO A 107 -10.14 0.17 -10.93
CA PRO A 107 -9.50 1.36 -10.40
C PRO A 107 -9.79 1.50 -8.89
N THR A 108 -8.79 1.98 -8.16
CA THR A 108 -8.94 2.33 -6.75
C THR A 108 -9.61 3.70 -6.64
N PRO A 109 -10.67 3.86 -5.83
CA PRO A 109 -11.29 5.16 -5.65
C PRO A 109 -10.34 6.12 -4.94
N PRO A 110 -10.40 7.44 -5.22
CA PRO A 110 -9.68 8.45 -4.45
C PRO A 110 -10.01 8.32 -2.97
N HIS A 111 -8.99 8.33 -2.11
CA HIS A 111 -9.15 8.18 -0.67
C HIS A 111 -7.97 8.79 0.08
N GLN A 112 -8.12 8.95 1.38
CA GLN A 112 -7.06 9.31 2.31
C GLN A 112 -6.81 8.13 3.25
N ASP A 113 -5.61 7.56 3.24
CA ASP A 113 -5.27 6.41 4.08
C ASP A 113 -5.54 6.65 5.56
N GLY A 114 -5.22 7.84 6.05
CA GLY A 114 -5.45 8.21 7.43
C GLY A 114 -6.91 8.15 7.87
N TYR A 115 -7.87 8.25 6.94
CA TYR A 115 -9.28 8.07 7.23
C TYR A 115 -9.62 6.64 7.67
N TYR A 116 -8.92 5.65 7.09
CA TYR A 116 -9.08 4.24 7.47
C TYR A 116 -8.39 3.91 8.80
N PHE A 117 -7.29 4.61 9.11
CA PHE A 117 -6.50 4.30 10.30
C PHE A 117 -7.09 4.87 11.59
N MET A 118 -8.05 5.78 11.52
CA MET A 118 -8.70 6.43 12.67
C MET A 118 -7.71 6.96 13.72
N LEU A 119 -6.58 7.52 13.27
CA LEU A 119 -5.54 8.00 14.16
C LEU A 119 -5.93 9.31 14.83
N LYS A 120 -5.63 9.45 16.12
CA LYS A 120 -5.81 10.73 16.85
C LYS A 120 -4.95 11.86 16.29
N LYS A 121 -3.73 11.53 15.88
CA LYS A 121 -2.84 12.40 15.12
C LYS A 121 -2.76 11.83 13.71
N HIS A 122 -2.87 12.70 12.72
CA HIS A 122 -2.74 12.34 11.31
C HIS A 122 -1.26 12.15 10.92
N ASN A 123 -0.52 11.41 11.73
CA ASN A 123 0.90 11.16 11.52
C ASN A 123 1.11 9.70 11.10
N ALA A 124 0.86 9.44 9.84
CA ALA A 124 1.10 8.14 9.21
C ALA A 124 1.65 8.33 7.80
N VAL A 125 2.46 7.39 7.35
CA VAL A 125 3.00 7.33 6.00
C VAL A 125 2.76 5.95 5.42
N THR A 126 2.36 5.90 4.16
CA THR A 126 2.29 4.67 3.37
C THR A 126 3.48 4.62 2.44
N CYS A 127 4.29 3.57 2.57
CA CYS A 127 5.40 3.29 1.66
C CYS A 127 4.92 2.33 0.58
N TRP A 128 4.87 2.79 -0.67
CA TRP A 128 4.48 1.97 -1.81
C TRP A 128 5.73 1.54 -2.58
N LEU A 129 5.96 0.22 -2.66
CA LEU A 129 7.11 -0.37 -3.34
C LEU A 129 6.66 -1.02 -4.64
N ALA A 130 7.17 -0.52 -5.77
CA ALA A 130 6.96 -1.13 -7.07
C ALA A 130 7.81 -2.42 -7.20
N LEU A 131 7.16 -3.55 -7.50
CA LEU A 131 7.83 -4.83 -7.74
C LEU A 131 8.10 -5.06 -9.24
N GLU A 132 7.54 -4.24 -10.11
CA GLU A 132 7.72 -4.26 -11.57
C GLU A 132 7.61 -2.84 -12.12
N LYS A 133 7.79 -2.67 -13.42
CA LYS A 133 7.51 -1.39 -14.06
C LYS A 133 6.04 -1.05 -13.93
N VAL A 134 5.74 0.12 -13.37
CA VAL A 134 4.36 0.59 -13.15
C VAL A 134 4.17 1.92 -13.86
N ASP A 135 3.10 1.99 -14.65
CA ASP A 135 2.70 3.19 -15.40
C ASP A 135 1.16 3.29 -15.49
N GLU A 136 0.66 4.24 -16.27
CA GLU A 136 -0.79 4.46 -16.41
C GLU A 136 -1.52 3.28 -17.06
N GLU A 137 -0.84 2.48 -17.88
CA GLU A 137 -1.43 1.34 -18.58
C GLU A 137 -1.70 0.15 -17.64
N ASN A 138 -0.86 0.01 -16.59
CA ASN A 138 -1.01 -1.08 -15.60
C ASN A 138 -1.45 -0.61 -14.22
N GLY A 139 -1.85 0.65 -14.07
CA GLY A 139 -2.55 1.17 -12.91
C GLY A 139 -1.65 1.68 -11.79
N CYS A 140 -0.74 2.58 -12.14
CA CYS A 140 0.09 3.31 -11.18
C CYS A 140 -0.73 4.05 -10.13
N ILE A 141 -0.07 4.41 -9.04
CA ILE A 141 -0.65 5.26 -8.00
C ILE A 141 -0.57 6.74 -8.42
N HIS A 142 -1.59 7.51 -8.06
CA HIS A 142 -1.64 8.96 -8.24
C HIS A 142 -1.80 9.66 -6.90
N TYR A 143 -1.12 10.78 -6.73
CA TYR A 143 -1.22 11.63 -5.54
C TYR A 143 -1.61 13.05 -5.92
N VAL A 144 -2.53 13.63 -5.15
CA VAL A 144 -2.83 15.06 -5.24
C VAL A 144 -1.79 15.81 -4.42
N ARG A 145 -0.98 16.64 -5.11
CA ARG A 145 0.12 17.38 -4.48
C ARG A 145 -0.40 18.31 -3.38
N GLY A 146 0.22 18.22 -2.20
CA GLY A 146 -0.11 19.07 -1.06
C GLY A 146 -1.39 18.69 -0.32
N SER A 147 -2.12 17.64 -0.75
CA SER A 147 -3.39 17.22 -0.13
C SER A 147 -3.27 16.81 1.34
N HIS A 148 -2.08 16.39 1.78
CA HIS A 148 -1.78 16.06 3.18
C HIS A 148 -1.87 17.25 4.15
N LYS A 149 -1.88 18.49 3.63
CA LYS A 149 -2.03 19.73 4.43
C LYS A 149 -3.50 20.06 4.71
N SER A 150 -4.40 19.40 4.02
CA SER A 150 -5.84 19.59 4.19
C SER A 150 -6.39 18.66 5.27
N GLU A 151 -7.53 19.02 5.85
CA GLU A 151 -8.30 18.12 6.70
C GLU A 151 -8.83 16.93 5.92
N TYR A 152 -9.40 15.95 6.62
CA TYR A 152 -10.06 14.83 5.96
C TYR A 152 -11.26 15.30 5.15
N ARG A 153 -11.28 14.89 3.91
CA ARG A 153 -12.41 15.12 3.01
C ARG A 153 -13.56 14.15 3.35
N PRO A 154 -14.81 14.49 2.96
CA PRO A 154 -15.93 13.58 3.13
C PRO A 154 -15.70 12.27 2.40
N HIS A 155 -15.86 11.15 3.11
CA HIS A 155 -15.83 9.82 2.54
C HIS A 155 -17.21 9.17 2.58
N GLY A 156 -17.56 8.45 1.53
CA GLY A 156 -18.77 7.68 1.41
C GLY A 156 -18.48 6.22 1.06
N ARG A 157 -19.49 5.38 1.12
CA ARG A 157 -19.36 3.95 0.77
C ARG A 157 -18.85 3.78 -0.67
N SER A 158 -17.93 2.86 -0.83
CA SER A 158 -17.42 2.42 -2.12
C SER A 158 -17.85 0.96 -2.38
N ASN A 159 -18.14 0.65 -3.63
CA ASN A 159 -18.42 -0.71 -4.08
C ASN A 159 -17.16 -1.42 -4.63
N VAL A 160 -16.00 -0.82 -4.46
CA VAL A 160 -14.74 -1.41 -4.89
C VAL A 160 -14.22 -2.33 -3.80
N LEU A 161 -14.01 -3.59 -4.12
CA LEU A 161 -13.49 -4.59 -3.20
C LEU A 161 -12.13 -4.14 -2.64
N GLY A 162 -11.96 -4.26 -1.31
CA GLY A 162 -10.77 -3.81 -0.60
C GLY A 162 -10.77 -2.31 -0.24
N PHE A 163 -11.76 -1.54 -0.74
CA PHE A 163 -11.94 -0.12 -0.42
C PHE A 163 -13.39 0.11 -0.01
N SER A 164 -13.66 0.06 1.28
CA SER A 164 -15.01 0.24 1.82
C SER A 164 -15.55 1.66 1.67
N GLN A 165 -14.66 2.63 1.45
CA GLN A 165 -14.98 4.05 1.38
C GLN A 165 -14.09 4.76 0.35
N GLY A 166 -14.55 5.92 -0.13
CA GLY A 166 -13.79 6.81 -1.01
C GLY A 166 -14.25 8.25 -0.81
N ILE A 167 -13.44 9.20 -1.25
CA ILE A 167 -13.77 10.63 -1.22
C ILE A 167 -14.99 10.88 -2.10
N THR A 168 -15.99 11.59 -1.57
CA THR A 168 -17.26 11.84 -2.28
C THR A 168 -17.29 13.17 -3.03
N ASP A 169 -16.42 14.09 -2.68
CA ASP A 169 -16.30 15.42 -3.28
C ASP A 169 -15.02 15.58 -4.12
N PHE A 170 -14.44 14.47 -4.61
CA PHE A 170 -13.29 14.52 -5.50
C PHE A 170 -13.69 15.20 -6.81
N GLY A 171 -13.03 16.31 -7.11
CA GLY A 171 -13.28 17.14 -8.29
C GLY A 171 -12.22 16.95 -9.38
N ASN A 172 -12.04 17.97 -10.24
CA ASN A 172 -11.01 18.01 -11.29
C ASN A 172 -9.68 18.53 -10.71
N GLU A 173 -9.09 17.78 -9.82
CA GLU A 173 -7.82 18.10 -9.14
C GLU A 173 -6.62 17.53 -9.87
#